data_7628a1b0c6fb031bfc96f9efebd72993
#
_entry.id   7628a1b0c6fb031bfc96f9efebd72993
#
_cell.length_a   1.000
_cell.length_b   1.000
_cell.length_c   1.000
_cell.angle_alpha   90.00
_cell.angle_beta   90.00
_cell.angle_gamma   90.00
#
_symmetry.space_group_name_H-M   'P 1'
#
loop_
_entity.id
_entity.type
_entity.pdbx_description
1 polymer ?
#
loop_
_entity_poly.entity_id
_entity_poly.type
_entity_poly.pdbx_seq_one_letter_code
_entity_poly.pdbx_strand_id
1 'polypeptide(L)'
;VALAGPEAVVAHAPLVCGFMAVVGHCFPVWHGFRGGKGAATAVGALLVIEPIVLLPMILSWLLVLIVTGWVGLATIVSALTLIPAFAWLDGPGAELNFAVVLASFIVFMHRSNIRKLLAGNENRFERIRIVNWFRRD
;
A
#
# COMPACT_ATOMS: atom_id res chain seq x y z
N VAL A 1 5.94 4.25 -32.54
CA VAL A 1 5.22 4.24 -31.24
C VAL A 1 3.84 4.80 -31.54
N ALA A 2 2.79 3.95 -31.63
CA ALA A 2 1.41 4.41 -31.78
C ALA A 2 1.03 5.12 -30.47
N LEU A 3 0.67 6.40 -30.57
CA LEU A 3 0.08 7.13 -29.45
C LEU A 3 -1.24 6.44 -29.10
N ALA A 4 -1.43 6.11 -27.82
CA ALA A 4 -2.68 5.55 -27.34
C ALA A 4 -3.84 6.47 -27.73
N GLY A 5 -4.88 5.89 -28.33
CA GLY A 5 -6.06 6.67 -28.71
C GLY A 5 -6.74 7.31 -27.49
N PRO A 6 -7.59 8.33 -27.71
CA PRO A 6 -8.25 9.04 -26.60
C PRO A 6 -9.02 8.10 -25.66
N GLU A 7 -9.56 7.01 -26.15
CA GLU A 7 -10.26 5.99 -25.36
C GLU A 7 -9.34 5.27 -24.36
N ALA A 8 -8.12 4.94 -24.78
CA ALA A 8 -7.13 4.30 -23.91
C ALA A 8 -6.63 5.27 -22.81
N VAL A 9 -6.52 6.58 -23.13
CA VAL A 9 -6.18 7.60 -22.12
C VAL A 9 -7.27 7.70 -21.06
N VAL A 10 -8.53 7.71 -21.45
CA VAL A 10 -9.67 7.78 -20.53
C VAL A 10 -9.75 6.51 -19.66
N ALA A 11 -9.54 5.33 -20.25
CA ALA A 11 -9.58 4.06 -19.52
C ALA A 11 -8.53 3.97 -18.40
N HIS A 12 -7.32 4.52 -18.61
CA HIS A 12 -6.24 4.46 -17.61
C HIS A 12 -6.16 5.71 -16.70
N ALA A 13 -6.98 6.72 -16.94
CA ALA A 13 -6.98 7.95 -16.14
C ALA A 13 -7.18 7.68 -14.62
N PRO A 14 -8.09 6.80 -14.18
CA PRO A 14 -8.25 6.50 -12.74
C PRO A 14 -6.97 5.97 -12.09
N LEU A 15 -6.20 5.12 -12.79
CA LEU A 15 -4.95 4.56 -12.29
C LEU A 15 -3.90 5.65 -12.10
N VAL A 16 -3.74 6.51 -13.11
CA VAL A 16 -2.80 7.63 -13.07
C VAL A 16 -3.19 8.63 -12.00
N CYS A 17 -4.46 9.05 -11.95
CA CYS A 17 -4.95 10.00 -10.95
C CYS A 17 -4.83 9.46 -9.54
N GLY A 18 -5.16 8.18 -9.32
CA GLY A 18 -5.01 7.51 -8.03
C GLY A 18 -3.55 7.48 -7.56
N PHE A 19 -2.62 7.12 -8.45
CA PHE A 19 -1.20 7.14 -8.13
C PHE A 19 -0.70 8.56 -7.83
N MET A 20 -1.08 9.55 -8.64
CA MET A 20 -0.68 10.95 -8.43
C MET A 20 -1.26 11.54 -7.14
N ALA A 21 -2.45 11.12 -6.71
CA ALA A 21 -3.01 11.49 -5.41
C ALA A 21 -2.13 10.97 -4.26
N VAL A 22 -1.64 9.73 -4.36
CA VAL A 22 -0.70 9.15 -3.37
C VAL A 22 0.63 9.90 -3.36
N VAL A 23 1.19 10.21 -4.53
CA VAL A 23 2.44 10.99 -4.66
C VAL A 23 2.26 12.39 -4.06
N GLY A 24 1.16 13.08 -4.39
CA GLY A 24 0.85 14.41 -3.87
C GLY A 24 0.68 14.44 -2.35
N HIS A 25 0.10 13.39 -1.76
CA HIS A 25 0.04 13.24 -0.31
C HIS A 25 1.43 13.05 0.33
N CYS A 26 2.33 12.32 -0.33
CA CYS A 26 3.68 12.08 0.17
C CYS A 26 4.59 13.30 0.01
N PHE A 27 4.38 14.08 -1.04
CA PHE A 27 5.20 15.25 -1.39
C PHE A 27 4.35 16.51 -1.61
N PRO A 28 3.62 16.98 -0.58
CA PRO A 28 2.75 18.15 -0.72
C PRO A 28 3.58 19.43 -0.91
N VAL A 29 3.34 20.14 -2.00
CA VAL A 29 4.07 21.37 -2.38
C VAL A 29 3.98 22.43 -1.30
N TRP A 30 2.78 22.65 -0.74
CA TRP A 30 2.51 23.66 0.27
C TRP A 30 3.15 23.37 1.64
N HIS A 31 3.65 22.17 1.87
CA HIS A 31 4.29 21.74 3.12
C HIS A 31 5.79 21.42 2.94
N GLY A 32 6.44 22.04 1.94
CA GLY A 32 7.85 21.82 1.66
C GLY A 32 8.21 20.37 1.33
N PHE A 33 7.30 19.65 0.62
CA PHE A 33 7.44 18.25 0.21
C PHE A 33 7.61 17.26 1.39
N ARG A 34 7.08 17.61 2.56
CA ARG A 34 7.11 16.77 3.76
C ARG A 34 5.69 16.30 4.10
N GLY A 35 5.29 15.20 3.51
CA GLY A 35 3.97 14.60 3.71
C GLY A 35 4.02 13.27 4.46
N GLY A 36 2.94 12.50 4.30
CA GLY A 36 2.79 11.17 4.87
C GLY A 36 3.48 10.07 4.04
N LYS A 37 3.12 8.81 4.31
CA LYS A 37 3.66 7.63 3.59
C LYS A 37 2.72 7.11 2.50
N GLY A 38 1.56 7.74 2.31
CA GLY A 38 0.64 7.47 1.23
C GLY A 38 -0.29 6.27 1.42
N ALA A 39 -0.11 5.45 2.45
CA ALA A 39 -0.88 4.21 2.61
C ALA A 39 -2.40 4.43 2.69
N ALA A 40 -2.87 5.37 3.51
CA ALA A 40 -4.29 5.67 3.63
C ALA A 40 -4.87 6.25 2.33
N THR A 41 -4.11 7.09 1.64
CA THR A 41 -4.49 7.65 0.34
C THR A 41 -4.57 6.55 -0.72
N ALA A 42 -3.65 5.58 -0.69
CA ALA A 42 -3.70 4.42 -1.57
C ALA A 42 -4.97 3.58 -1.34
N VAL A 43 -5.36 3.35 -0.08
CA VAL A 43 -6.65 2.68 0.24
C VAL A 43 -7.83 3.45 -0.35
N GLY A 44 -7.85 4.79 -0.20
CA GLY A 44 -8.91 5.62 -0.77
C GLY A 44 -8.96 5.58 -2.30
N ALA A 45 -7.80 5.58 -2.98
CA ALA A 45 -7.73 5.45 -4.43
C ALA A 45 -8.20 4.07 -4.90
N LEU A 46 -7.76 3.00 -4.24
CA LEU A 46 -8.15 1.62 -4.54
C LEU A 46 -9.64 1.36 -4.30
N LEU A 47 -10.25 2.03 -3.33
CA LEU A 47 -11.70 1.94 -3.09
C LEU A 47 -12.52 2.40 -4.31
N VAL A 48 -11.98 3.30 -5.10
CA VAL A 48 -12.63 3.82 -6.32
C VAL A 48 -12.23 3.02 -7.56
N ILE A 49 -10.96 2.60 -7.64
CA ILE A 49 -10.40 1.92 -8.82
C ILE A 49 -10.87 0.46 -8.87
N GLU A 50 -10.62 -0.30 -7.81
CA GLU A 50 -10.93 -1.73 -7.72
C GLU A 50 -11.12 -2.13 -6.24
N PRO A 51 -12.33 -1.95 -5.68
CA PRO A 51 -12.57 -2.15 -4.25
C PRO A 51 -12.35 -3.60 -3.77
N ILE A 52 -12.44 -4.60 -4.65
CA ILE A 52 -12.27 -6.01 -4.29
C ILE A 52 -10.85 -6.31 -3.79
N VAL A 53 -9.83 -5.59 -4.29
CA VAL A 53 -8.44 -5.79 -3.87
C VAL A 53 -8.18 -5.33 -2.43
N LEU A 54 -9.07 -4.51 -1.87
CA LEU A 54 -8.97 -4.12 -0.46
C LEU A 54 -9.18 -5.28 0.50
N LEU A 55 -9.93 -6.30 0.09
CA LEU A 55 -10.19 -7.47 0.94
C LEU A 55 -8.88 -8.22 1.30
N PRO A 56 -8.10 -8.75 0.34
CA PRO A 56 -6.83 -9.40 0.67
C PRO A 56 -5.83 -8.43 1.30
N MET A 57 -5.86 -7.15 0.91
CA MET A 57 -5.00 -6.11 1.46
C MET A 57 -5.25 -5.87 2.96
N ILE A 58 -6.52 -5.71 3.37
CA ILE A 58 -6.89 -5.50 4.77
C ILE A 58 -6.66 -6.77 5.59
N LEU A 59 -7.01 -7.94 5.06
CA LEU A 59 -6.80 -9.21 5.75
C LEU A 59 -5.31 -9.47 6.03
N SER A 60 -4.44 -9.25 5.06
CA SER A 60 -3.00 -9.39 5.23
C SER A 60 -2.44 -8.36 6.22
N TRP A 61 -2.94 -7.12 6.15
CA TRP A 61 -2.56 -6.06 7.11
C TRP A 61 -2.91 -6.44 8.55
N LEU A 62 -4.16 -6.87 8.77
CA LEU A 62 -4.62 -7.31 10.09
C LEU A 62 -3.83 -8.53 10.59
N LEU A 63 -3.63 -9.52 9.73
CA LEU A 63 -2.88 -10.73 10.08
C LEU A 63 -1.46 -10.38 10.56
N VAL A 64 -0.72 -9.60 9.77
CA VAL A 64 0.65 -9.22 10.11
C VAL A 64 0.67 -8.36 11.36
N LEU A 65 -0.27 -7.42 11.51
CA LEU A 65 -0.35 -6.56 12.69
C LEU A 65 -0.60 -7.37 13.97
N ILE A 66 -1.56 -8.31 13.94
CA ILE A 66 -1.93 -9.13 15.09
C ILE A 66 -0.79 -10.09 15.49
N VAL A 67 -0.08 -10.63 14.51
CA VAL A 67 1.03 -11.56 14.77
C VAL A 67 2.27 -10.83 15.26
N THR A 68 2.63 -9.72 14.62
CA THR A 68 3.93 -9.05 14.85
C THR A 68 3.86 -7.83 15.74
N GLY A 69 2.73 -7.08 15.69
CA GLY A 69 2.56 -5.79 16.32
C GLY A 69 3.22 -4.63 15.57
N TRP A 70 3.82 -4.86 14.39
CA TRP A 70 4.51 -3.82 13.62
C TRP A 70 3.62 -3.25 12.51
N VAL A 71 3.10 -2.04 12.71
CA VAL A 71 2.26 -1.35 11.72
C VAL A 71 2.97 -1.13 10.40
N GLY A 72 4.26 -0.73 10.45
CA GLY A 72 5.07 -0.50 9.24
C GLY A 72 5.22 -1.76 8.40
N LEU A 73 5.50 -2.91 9.04
CA LEU A 73 5.60 -4.20 8.36
C LEU A 73 4.25 -4.63 7.78
N ALA A 74 3.18 -4.51 8.57
CA ALA A 74 1.82 -4.82 8.12
C ALA A 74 1.46 -4.04 6.84
N THR A 75 1.80 -2.75 6.80
CA THR A 75 1.53 -1.90 5.63
C THR A 75 2.36 -2.31 4.41
N ILE A 76 3.62 -2.67 4.60
CA ILE A 76 4.49 -3.15 3.50
C ILE A 76 3.94 -4.46 2.92
N VAL A 77 3.63 -5.44 3.77
CA VAL A 77 3.07 -6.73 3.32
C VAL A 77 1.74 -6.52 2.63
N SER A 78 0.85 -5.71 3.20
CA SER A 78 -0.44 -5.35 2.61
C SER A 78 -0.29 -4.71 1.22
N ALA A 79 0.65 -3.79 1.04
CA ALA A 79 0.92 -3.21 -0.28
C ALA A 79 1.42 -4.26 -1.29
N LEU A 80 2.25 -5.20 -0.86
CA LEU A 80 2.75 -6.27 -1.73
C LEU A 80 1.66 -7.26 -2.14
N THR A 81 0.59 -7.44 -1.35
CA THR A 81 -0.56 -8.30 -1.73
C THR A 81 -1.37 -7.75 -2.90
N LEU A 82 -1.23 -6.47 -3.23
CA LEU A 82 -1.87 -5.90 -4.43
C LEU A 82 -1.40 -6.58 -5.71
N ILE A 83 -0.13 -6.96 -5.79
CA ILE A 83 0.44 -7.55 -7.01
C ILE A 83 -0.25 -8.88 -7.36
N PRO A 84 -0.30 -9.91 -6.49
CA PRO A 84 -1.01 -11.14 -6.79
C PRO A 84 -2.53 -10.94 -6.89
N ALA A 85 -3.12 -9.96 -6.18
CA ALA A 85 -4.54 -9.66 -6.27
C ALA A 85 -4.93 -9.18 -7.68
N PHE A 86 -4.23 -8.19 -8.21
CA PHE A 86 -4.47 -7.70 -9.57
C PHE A 86 -4.06 -8.73 -10.63
N ALA A 87 -2.99 -9.49 -10.43
CA ALA A 87 -2.60 -10.56 -11.34
C ALA A 87 -3.69 -11.65 -11.48
N TRP A 88 -4.42 -11.92 -10.39
CA TRP A 88 -5.51 -12.90 -10.39
C TRP A 88 -6.81 -12.35 -10.97
N LEU A 89 -7.13 -11.07 -10.71
CA LEU A 89 -8.37 -10.44 -11.18
C LEU A 89 -8.31 -10.07 -12.66
N ASP A 90 -7.26 -9.38 -13.07
CA ASP A 90 -7.17 -8.71 -14.38
C ASP A 90 -6.11 -9.34 -15.29
N GLY A 91 -5.22 -10.16 -14.72
CA GLY A 91 -4.08 -10.70 -15.46
C GLY A 91 -3.02 -9.63 -15.81
N PRO A 92 -2.17 -9.90 -16.82
CA PRO A 92 -1.16 -8.95 -17.26
C PRO A 92 -1.81 -7.75 -17.96
N GLY A 93 -1.59 -6.55 -17.46
CA GLY A 93 -2.20 -5.33 -18.01
C GLY A 93 -1.74 -4.06 -17.28
N ALA A 94 -2.47 -2.99 -17.53
CA ALA A 94 -2.19 -1.69 -16.93
C ALA A 94 -2.45 -1.71 -15.41
N GLU A 95 -3.45 -2.46 -14.97
CA GLU A 95 -3.85 -2.63 -13.58
C GLU A 95 -2.74 -3.34 -12.78
N LEU A 96 -2.18 -4.42 -13.32
CA LEU A 96 -1.05 -5.10 -12.70
C LEU A 96 0.20 -4.20 -12.65
N ASN A 97 0.49 -3.46 -13.73
CA ASN A 97 1.58 -2.50 -13.73
C ASN A 97 1.38 -1.41 -12.68
N PHE A 98 0.16 -0.89 -12.56
CA PHE A 98 -0.22 0.05 -11.50
C PHE A 98 0.02 -0.55 -10.11
N ALA A 99 -0.41 -1.79 -9.85
CA ALA A 99 -0.20 -2.48 -8.57
C ALA A 99 1.29 -2.60 -8.23
N VAL A 100 2.13 -2.99 -9.19
CA VAL A 100 3.58 -3.09 -9.02
C VAL A 100 4.20 -1.74 -8.69
N VAL A 101 3.84 -0.68 -9.43
CA VAL A 101 4.35 0.68 -9.22
C VAL A 101 3.90 1.21 -7.86
N LEU A 102 2.62 1.08 -7.53
CA LEU A 102 2.06 1.55 -6.25
C LEU A 102 2.68 0.81 -5.06
N ALA A 103 2.76 -0.53 -5.11
CA ALA A 103 3.37 -1.32 -4.06
C ALA A 103 4.85 -0.95 -3.85
N SER A 104 5.61 -0.83 -4.94
CA SER A 104 7.02 -0.42 -4.89
C SER A 104 7.19 0.97 -4.27
N PHE A 105 6.31 1.91 -4.63
CA PHE A 105 6.31 3.26 -4.08
C PHE A 105 5.99 3.26 -2.57
N ILE A 106 4.97 2.51 -2.12
CA ILE A 106 4.63 2.38 -0.70
C ILE A 106 5.78 1.75 0.09
N VAL A 107 6.42 0.70 -0.42
CA VAL A 107 7.60 0.09 0.20
C VAL A 107 8.74 1.11 0.33
N PHE A 108 9.02 1.87 -0.73
CA PHE A 108 10.03 2.94 -0.71
C PHE A 108 9.71 4.01 0.35
N MET A 109 8.45 4.44 0.45
CA MET A 109 8.04 5.42 1.46
C MET A 109 8.15 4.87 2.90
N HIS A 110 8.12 3.54 3.08
CA HIS A 110 8.32 2.86 4.36
C HIS A 110 9.78 2.48 4.65
N ARG A 111 10.77 2.96 3.88
CA ARG A 111 12.20 2.66 4.08
C ARG A 111 12.70 2.97 5.49
N SER A 112 12.14 3.98 6.16
CA SER A 112 12.49 4.31 7.55
C SER A 112 12.01 3.23 8.53
N ASN A 113 10.81 2.65 8.30
CA ASN A 113 10.29 1.54 9.08
C ASN A 113 11.12 0.28 8.84
N ILE A 114 11.52 0.01 7.60
CA ILE A 114 12.41 -1.11 7.26
C ILE A 114 13.74 -1.00 8.02
N ARG A 115 14.35 0.18 8.02
CA ARG A 115 15.60 0.42 8.77
C ARG A 115 15.42 0.19 10.27
N LYS A 116 14.31 0.68 10.85
CA LYS A 116 14.00 0.48 12.27
C LYS A 116 13.73 -1.00 12.61
N LEU A 117 13.06 -1.74 11.71
CA LEU A 117 12.83 -3.17 11.85
C LEU A 117 14.15 -3.94 11.87
N LEU A 118 15.06 -3.66 10.93
CA LEU A 118 16.38 -4.28 10.84
C LEU A 118 17.26 -3.95 12.06
N ALA A 119 17.11 -2.75 12.63
CA ALA A 119 17.81 -2.32 13.84
C ALA A 119 17.13 -2.79 15.14
N GLY A 120 15.99 -3.49 15.08
CA GLY A 120 15.23 -3.92 16.24
C GLY A 120 14.53 -2.80 17.02
N ASN A 121 14.46 -1.59 16.45
CA ASN A 121 13.96 -0.36 17.11
C ASN A 121 12.58 0.09 16.59
N GLU A 122 11.87 -0.76 15.86
CA GLU A 122 10.52 -0.42 15.38
C GLU A 122 9.51 -0.52 16.52
N ASN A 123 8.63 0.50 16.61
CA ASN A 123 7.59 0.55 17.62
C ASN A 123 6.59 -0.60 17.44
N ARG A 124 6.29 -1.31 18.53
CA ARG A 124 5.33 -2.42 18.55
C ARG A 124 4.05 -2.01 19.24
N PHE A 125 2.93 -2.41 18.66
CA PHE A 125 1.63 -2.36 19.29
C PHE A 125 1.42 -3.61 20.16
N GLU A 126 2.01 -3.63 21.36
CA GLU A 126 1.99 -4.79 22.27
C GLU A 126 0.57 -5.21 22.69
N ARG A 127 -0.38 -4.28 22.73
CA ARG A 127 -1.78 -4.55 23.12
C ARG A 127 -2.55 -5.41 22.11
N ILE A 128 -2.14 -5.45 20.85
CA ILE A 128 -2.87 -6.13 19.77
C ILE A 128 -2.29 -7.52 19.49
N ARG A 129 -1.08 -7.83 19.99
CA ARG A 129 -0.46 -9.13 19.77
C ARG A 129 -1.21 -10.24 20.48
N ILE A 130 -1.67 -11.23 19.70
CA ILE A 130 -2.31 -12.46 20.23
C ILE A 130 -1.39 -13.18 21.24
N VAL A 131 -0.08 -13.17 21.01
CA VAL A 131 0.91 -13.82 21.91
C VAL A 131 0.86 -13.27 23.33
N ASN A 132 0.48 -12.00 23.52
CA ASN A 132 0.37 -11.40 24.86
C ASN A 132 -0.93 -11.77 25.58
N TRP A 133 -1.95 -12.28 24.87
CA TRP A 133 -3.20 -12.74 25.47
C TRP A 133 -3.02 -14.09 26.16
N PHE A 134 -2.16 -14.95 25.64
CA PHE A 134 -1.83 -16.26 26.23
C PHE A 134 -0.78 -16.21 27.35
N ARG A 135 -0.16 -15.04 27.59
CA ARG A 135 0.85 -14.84 28.65
C ARG A 135 0.31 -14.16 29.91
N ARG A 136 -1.00 -13.97 30.03
CA ARG A 136 -1.64 -13.29 31.17
C ARG A 136 -2.16 -14.22 32.24
N ASP A 137 -1.71 -15.48 32.25
CA ASP A 137 -1.95 -16.45 33.31
C ASP A 137 -0.73 -16.58 34.22
#